data_f00947d173ad32364ecaa4611bf36b2d
#
_entry.id   f00947d173ad32364ecaa4611bf36b2d
#
_cell.length_a   1.000
_cell.length_b   1.000
_cell.length_c   1.000
_cell.angle_alpha   90.00
_cell.angle_beta   90.00
_cell.angle_gamma   90.00
#
_symmetry.space_group_name_H-M   'P 1'
#
loop_
_entity.id
_entity.type
_entity.pdbx_description
1 polymer ?
#
loop_
_entity_poly.entity_id
_entity_poly.type
_entity_poly.pdbx_seq_one_letter_code
_entity_poly.pdbx_strand_id
1 'polypeptide(L)'
;MQVQENTEHLSESKTTDLPTKDLHLLDILTILSRRRKFIFFFTLGISILTTIIVLLLPSQYTATSILLPPGLNSSGSSAVLQQLGGAGALASVAGASLGIKNPGEIYLSLFRSRTVEDSVIRRFGLFARYNAQKQSGARAALEAHSKVVLGAKDGLITVTATDRDPNKAAEIVNGYIDEFRKFTSNLAITEASQRRIFFQQQLLEAQENLATAENALKTTEQSTGVLQIDSQTRALIEAAASLRAQVVAKQVQLQGMRSYATDDNPQMVETRQQLSALQSQLTKLTGSSPDSDSDFEIPKGKVPEAGMEYIRKVRDVKYFETISDLIAKQFEMAKLDEAHQGTGIQVVDIAVPPDGRSFPKRTTTVILAFLVSFILSCTWCFLAHGLEKIHHDPETLSRIESFKATFRS
;
A
#
# COMPACT_ATOMS: atom_id res chain seq x y z
N MET A 1 92.16 29.94 35.97
CA MET A 1 91.64 29.35 37.18
C MET A 1 90.61 28.35 36.72
N GLN A 2 91.10 27.09 36.50
CA GLN A 2 90.87 25.94 37.28
C GLN A 2 89.36 25.75 37.58
N VAL A 3 88.65 24.63 37.42
CA VAL A 3 89.03 23.24 37.61
C VAL A 3 87.91 22.33 36.98
N GLN A 4 88.32 21.25 36.30
CA GLN A 4 87.91 19.86 36.38
C GLN A 4 86.39 19.53 36.25
N GLU A 5 86.00 18.69 35.26
CA GLU A 5 86.10 17.21 35.33
C GLU A 5 84.99 16.60 36.23
N ASN A 6 84.00 15.96 35.61
CA ASN A 6 83.84 14.55 35.98
C ASN A 6 82.87 13.86 34.97
N THR A 7 83.34 12.78 34.49
CA THR A 7 82.71 11.70 33.77
C THR A 7 81.69 11.00 34.70
N GLU A 8 80.53 10.65 34.20
CA GLU A 8 79.88 9.41 34.64
C GLU A 8 79.02 8.80 33.52
N HIS A 9 79.36 7.56 33.31
CA HIS A 9 78.65 6.54 32.57
C HIS A 9 77.21 6.45 32.98
N LEU A 10 76.23 6.47 32.03
CA LEU A 10 74.94 5.84 32.17
C LEU A 10 74.55 5.07 30.94
N SER A 11 74.77 3.80 31.06
CA SER A 11 74.04 2.65 30.51
C SER A 11 73.15 2.94 29.31
N GLU A 12 73.59 2.49 28.14
CA GLU A 12 72.75 2.08 27.01
C GLU A 12 71.68 1.12 27.51
N SER A 13 70.44 1.60 27.58
CA SER A 13 69.29 0.73 27.59
C SER A 13 69.13 0.10 26.23
N LYS A 14 69.54 -1.11 26.12
CA LYS A 14 69.34 -2.03 25.02
C LYS A 14 67.82 -2.19 24.81
N THR A 15 67.24 -1.30 24.05
CA THR A 15 65.93 -1.54 23.47
C THR A 15 66.05 -2.79 22.58
N THR A 16 65.45 -3.84 23.09
CA THR A 16 65.29 -5.08 22.35
C THR A 16 64.33 -4.75 21.19
N ASP A 17 64.92 -4.32 20.07
CA ASP A 17 64.22 -4.31 18.81
C ASP A 17 63.81 -5.75 18.48
N LEU A 18 62.55 -6.07 18.78
CA LEU A 18 61.91 -7.22 18.17
C LEU A 18 61.96 -7.00 16.66
N PRO A 19 62.53 -7.89 15.86
CA PRO A 19 62.56 -7.74 14.44
C PRO A 19 61.12 -7.84 13.94
N THR A 20 60.48 -6.71 13.78
CA THR A 20 59.28 -6.60 12.93
C THR A 20 59.73 -6.95 11.51
N LYS A 21 59.63 -8.22 11.19
CA LYS A 21 59.89 -8.71 9.84
C LYS A 21 58.79 -8.17 8.97
N ASP A 22 59.03 -6.98 8.39
CA ASP A 22 58.15 -6.39 7.39
C ASP A 22 57.87 -7.44 6.32
N LEU A 23 56.61 -7.84 6.21
CA LEU A 23 56.19 -8.74 5.16
C LEU A 23 56.29 -7.98 3.84
N HIS A 24 57.46 -8.09 3.20
CA HIS A 24 57.67 -7.49 1.89
C HIS A 24 56.72 -8.16 0.88
N LEU A 25 56.08 -7.36 0.02
CA LEU A 25 55.24 -7.85 -1.10
C LEU A 25 55.92 -8.94 -1.92
N LEU A 26 57.25 -8.91 -2.00
CA LEU A 26 58.10 -9.91 -2.63
C LEU A 26 58.02 -11.29 -1.93
N ASP A 27 57.94 -11.34 -0.61
CA ASP A 27 57.83 -12.60 0.13
C ASP A 27 56.46 -13.26 -0.14
N ILE A 28 55.41 -12.46 -0.21
CA ILE A 28 54.05 -12.92 -0.60
C ILE A 28 54.08 -13.53 -2.00
N LEU A 29 54.69 -12.83 -2.95
CA LEU A 29 54.80 -13.27 -4.33
C LEU A 29 55.64 -14.56 -4.49
N THR A 30 56.71 -14.70 -3.72
CA THR A 30 57.56 -15.92 -3.74
C THR A 30 56.85 -17.13 -3.17
N ILE A 31 56.09 -16.98 -2.08
CA ILE A 31 55.27 -18.05 -1.49
C ILE A 31 54.19 -18.52 -2.47
N LEU A 32 53.52 -17.58 -3.15
CA LEU A 32 52.48 -17.85 -4.13
C LEU A 32 53.07 -18.55 -5.38
N SER A 33 54.24 -18.08 -5.86
CA SER A 33 54.93 -18.64 -7.02
C SER A 33 55.38 -20.10 -6.78
N ARG A 34 55.83 -20.42 -5.56
CA ARG A 34 56.30 -21.75 -5.19
C ARG A 34 55.20 -22.80 -5.22
N ARG A 35 53.95 -22.41 -4.91
CA ARG A 35 52.77 -23.30 -4.90
C ARG A 35 51.77 -23.00 -6.01
N ARG A 36 52.17 -22.34 -7.11
CA ARG A 36 51.30 -21.93 -8.25
C ARG A 36 50.47 -23.08 -8.83
N LYS A 37 51.04 -24.31 -8.90
CA LYS A 37 50.34 -25.49 -9.40
C LYS A 37 49.19 -25.88 -8.51
N PHE A 38 49.36 -25.82 -7.19
CA PHE A 38 48.27 -26.12 -6.23
C PHE A 38 47.12 -25.10 -6.36
N ILE A 39 47.47 -23.80 -6.40
CA ILE A 39 46.47 -22.72 -6.54
C ILE A 39 45.69 -22.91 -7.84
N PHE A 40 46.38 -23.16 -8.95
CA PHE A 40 45.75 -23.36 -10.25
C PHE A 40 44.81 -24.59 -10.28
N PHE A 41 45.29 -25.75 -9.85
CA PHE A 41 44.46 -26.97 -9.88
C PHE A 41 43.31 -26.94 -8.88
N PHE A 42 43.50 -26.31 -7.73
CA PHE A 42 42.43 -26.16 -6.72
C PHE A 42 41.33 -25.21 -7.20
N THR A 43 41.69 -24.03 -7.69
CA THR A 43 40.70 -23.05 -8.22
C THR A 43 40.01 -23.61 -9.46
N LEU A 44 40.74 -24.26 -10.37
CA LEU A 44 40.17 -24.89 -11.56
C LEU A 44 39.19 -26.02 -11.18
N GLY A 45 39.56 -26.88 -10.22
CA GLY A 45 38.75 -28.00 -9.77
C GLY A 45 37.40 -27.52 -9.15
N ILE A 46 37.48 -26.51 -8.26
CA ILE A 46 36.26 -25.93 -7.68
C ILE A 46 35.39 -25.23 -8.73
N SER A 47 36.03 -24.51 -9.69
CA SER A 47 35.28 -23.84 -10.75
C SER A 47 34.57 -24.83 -11.67
N ILE A 48 35.22 -25.93 -12.04
CA ILE A 48 34.62 -27.00 -12.83
C ILE A 48 33.44 -27.65 -12.03
N LEU A 49 33.67 -27.99 -10.78
CA LEU A 49 32.63 -28.57 -9.93
C LEU A 49 31.42 -27.65 -9.81
N THR A 50 31.66 -26.36 -9.54
CA THR A 50 30.59 -25.34 -9.49
C THR A 50 29.84 -25.23 -10.81
N THR A 51 30.56 -25.26 -11.94
CA THR A 51 29.96 -25.21 -13.29
C THR A 51 29.03 -26.41 -13.51
N ILE A 52 29.47 -27.61 -13.14
CA ILE A 52 28.68 -28.84 -13.25
C ILE A 52 27.41 -28.71 -12.39
N ILE A 53 27.52 -28.30 -11.14
CA ILE A 53 26.36 -28.10 -10.23
C ILE A 53 25.38 -27.09 -10.82
N VAL A 54 25.86 -25.92 -11.29
CA VAL A 54 25.01 -24.86 -11.85
C VAL A 54 24.33 -25.30 -13.16
N LEU A 55 24.94 -26.18 -13.94
CA LEU A 55 24.34 -26.76 -15.15
C LEU A 55 23.22 -27.77 -14.82
N LEU A 56 23.37 -28.50 -13.73
CA LEU A 56 22.37 -29.48 -13.27
C LEU A 56 21.15 -28.80 -12.60
N LEU A 57 21.26 -27.59 -12.08
CA LEU A 57 20.14 -26.87 -11.50
C LEU A 57 19.10 -26.49 -12.57
N PRO A 58 17.81 -26.71 -12.31
CA PRO A 58 16.75 -26.33 -13.24
C PRO A 58 16.73 -24.82 -13.44
N SER A 59 16.65 -24.40 -14.70
CA SER A 59 16.51 -22.97 -15.06
C SER A 59 15.16 -22.46 -14.64
N GLN A 60 15.10 -21.24 -14.10
CA GLN A 60 13.87 -20.54 -13.75
C GLN A 60 13.77 -19.24 -14.54
N TYR A 61 12.55 -18.91 -14.94
CA TYR A 61 12.22 -17.72 -15.72
C TYR A 61 11.19 -16.90 -14.92
N THR A 62 11.42 -15.59 -14.84
CA THR A 62 10.52 -14.68 -14.11
C THR A 62 9.86 -13.75 -15.10
N ALA A 63 8.54 -13.82 -15.21
CA ALA A 63 7.73 -12.89 -15.94
C ALA A 63 7.27 -11.76 -15.01
N THR A 64 7.07 -10.56 -15.57
CA THR A 64 6.71 -9.35 -14.82
C THR A 64 5.57 -8.63 -15.55
N SER A 65 4.62 -8.11 -14.78
CA SER A 65 3.58 -7.19 -15.25
C SER A 65 3.48 -6.00 -14.30
N ILE A 66 3.09 -4.86 -14.87
CA ILE A 66 2.96 -3.59 -14.12
C ILE A 66 1.50 -3.12 -14.21
N LEU A 67 0.95 -2.75 -13.08
CA LEU A 67 -0.43 -2.35 -12.90
C LEU A 67 -0.51 -0.96 -12.27
N LEU A 68 -1.48 -0.18 -12.72
CA LEU A 68 -1.84 1.10 -12.14
C LEU A 68 -3.10 0.92 -11.27
N PRO A 69 -3.02 1.08 -9.94
CA PRO A 69 -4.20 1.03 -9.09
C PRO A 69 -5.12 2.22 -9.36
N PRO A 70 -6.45 2.05 -9.30
CA PRO A 70 -7.38 3.15 -9.42
C PRO A 70 -7.21 4.13 -8.25
N GLY A 71 -7.39 5.42 -8.52
CA GLY A 71 -7.23 6.48 -7.52
C GLY A 71 -5.96 7.32 -7.65
N LEU A 72 -4.94 6.88 -8.37
CA LEU A 72 -3.81 7.76 -8.71
C LEU A 72 -4.17 8.83 -9.76
N ASN A 73 -5.23 8.60 -10.51
CA ASN A 73 -5.74 9.53 -11.53
C ASN A 73 -6.94 10.38 -11.06
N SER A 74 -7.35 10.29 -9.79
CA SER A 74 -8.39 11.17 -9.26
C SER A 74 -7.82 12.59 -9.14
N SER A 75 -7.90 13.32 -10.24
CA SER A 75 -7.49 14.73 -10.41
C SER A 75 -8.13 15.70 -9.39
N GLY A 76 -9.09 15.24 -8.59
CA GLY A 76 -9.70 16.03 -7.52
C GLY A 76 -8.81 16.24 -6.30
N SER A 77 -8.08 15.23 -5.86
CA SER A 77 -7.21 15.34 -4.67
C SER A 77 -5.91 16.09 -4.97
N SER A 78 -5.35 15.90 -6.16
CA SER A 78 -4.14 16.62 -6.60
C SER A 78 -4.41 18.09 -6.90
N ALA A 79 -5.57 18.44 -7.45
CA ALA A 79 -5.96 19.82 -7.72
C ALA A 79 -6.17 20.62 -6.41
N VAL A 80 -6.78 20.01 -5.40
CA VAL A 80 -6.94 20.62 -4.07
C VAL A 80 -5.60 20.80 -3.35
N LEU A 81 -4.68 19.83 -3.47
CA LEU A 81 -3.33 19.97 -2.90
C LEU A 81 -2.48 21.03 -3.64
N GLN A 82 -2.65 21.19 -4.96
CA GLN A 82 -1.97 22.24 -5.72
C GLN A 82 -2.54 23.64 -5.43
N GLN A 83 -3.82 23.75 -5.13
CA GLN A 83 -4.48 25.03 -4.82
C GLN A 83 -4.17 25.54 -3.40
N LEU A 84 -3.72 24.65 -2.51
CA LEU A 84 -3.24 25.05 -1.16
C LEU A 84 -1.76 25.52 -1.16
N GLY A 85 -1.27 26.08 -2.23
CA GLY A 85 -0.02 26.77 -2.41
C GLY A 85 1.05 26.58 -1.32
N GLY A 86 2.05 25.73 -1.55
CA GLY A 86 3.27 25.65 -0.73
C GLY A 86 3.21 24.78 0.54
N ALA A 87 2.04 24.39 1.03
CA ALA A 87 1.89 23.49 2.20
C ALA A 87 1.97 21.99 1.86
N GLY A 88 2.11 21.65 0.56
CA GLY A 88 2.11 20.26 0.09
C GLY A 88 3.23 19.38 0.67
N ALA A 89 4.38 19.96 0.99
CA ALA A 89 5.48 19.25 1.63
C ALA A 89 5.19 18.92 3.11
N LEU A 90 4.45 19.78 3.81
CA LEU A 90 4.03 19.53 5.20
C LEU A 90 2.83 18.59 5.26
N ALA A 91 1.94 18.61 4.26
CA ALA A 91 0.82 17.70 4.15
C ALA A 91 1.26 16.23 3.89
N SER A 92 2.34 16.02 3.15
CA SER A 92 2.91 14.68 2.94
C SER A 92 3.51 14.08 4.22
N VAL A 93 4.11 14.90 5.07
CA VAL A 93 4.66 14.49 6.37
C VAL A 93 3.54 14.31 7.40
N ALA A 94 2.52 15.17 7.41
CA ALA A 94 1.35 15.02 8.27
C ALA A 94 0.46 13.84 7.86
N GLY A 95 0.31 13.57 6.55
CA GLY A 95 -0.42 12.41 6.03
C GLY A 95 0.19 11.09 6.45
N ALA A 96 1.53 10.99 6.47
CA ALA A 96 2.24 9.81 6.96
C ALA A 96 2.05 9.60 8.48
N SER A 97 1.91 10.67 9.25
CA SER A 97 1.66 10.61 10.70
C SER A 97 0.19 10.35 11.05
N LEU A 98 -0.75 10.60 10.16
CA LEU A 98 -2.19 10.38 10.35
C LEU A 98 -2.65 8.97 9.96
N GLY A 99 -1.73 8.06 9.59
CA GLY A 99 -2.05 6.66 9.29
C GLY A 99 -2.93 6.47 8.05
N ILE A 100 -2.97 7.45 7.12
CA ILE A 100 -3.67 7.31 5.84
C ILE A 100 -2.92 6.26 5.03
N LYS A 101 -3.41 5.03 5.04
CA LYS A 101 -2.86 3.94 4.24
C LYS A 101 -2.93 4.33 2.77
N ASN A 102 -1.79 4.23 2.09
CA ASN A 102 -1.73 4.44 0.64
C ASN A 102 -2.77 3.51 -0.03
N PRO A 103 -3.68 4.01 -0.88
CA PRO A 103 -4.66 3.17 -1.56
C PRO A 103 -4.06 1.91 -2.19
N GLY A 104 -2.83 1.99 -2.72
CA GLY A 104 -2.09 0.85 -3.26
C GLY A 104 -1.85 -0.29 -2.28
N GLU A 105 -1.74 -0.02 -0.96
CA GLU A 105 -1.57 -1.07 0.07
C GLU A 105 -2.83 -1.92 0.23
N ILE A 106 -4.00 -1.33 0.06
CA ILE A 106 -5.28 -2.06 0.08
C ILE A 106 -5.31 -3.05 -1.07
N TYR A 107 -4.95 -2.60 -2.28
CA TYR A 107 -4.89 -3.49 -3.44
C TYR A 107 -3.85 -4.59 -3.28
N LEU A 108 -2.69 -4.28 -2.69
CA LEU A 108 -1.67 -5.28 -2.37
C LEU A 108 -2.21 -6.37 -1.42
N SER A 109 -2.98 -5.97 -0.40
CA SER A 109 -3.63 -6.88 0.54
C SER A 109 -4.71 -7.74 -0.14
N LEU A 110 -5.48 -7.14 -1.05
CA LEU A 110 -6.49 -7.85 -1.83
C LEU A 110 -5.87 -8.86 -2.81
N PHE A 111 -4.73 -8.54 -3.44
CA PHE A 111 -3.99 -9.49 -4.27
C PHE A 111 -3.59 -10.75 -3.50
N ARG A 112 -3.17 -10.61 -2.25
CA ARG A 112 -2.78 -11.70 -1.35
C ARG A 112 -3.96 -12.33 -0.62
N SER A 113 -5.19 -12.01 -1.03
CA SER A 113 -6.38 -12.62 -0.43
C SER A 113 -6.48 -14.10 -0.81
N ARG A 114 -6.96 -14.92 0.12
CA ARG A 114 -7.15 -16.36 -0.09
C ARG A 114 -8.03 -16.65 -1.31
N THR A 115 -9.03 -15.81 -1.56
CA THR A 115 -9.96 -15.99 -2.67
C THR A 115 -9.26 -15.87 -4.01
N VAL A 116 -8.38 -14.88 -4.18
CA VAL A 116 -7.62 -14.66 -5.40
C VAL A 116 -6.60 -15.78 -5.60
N GLU A 117 -5.81 -16.09 -4.57
CA GLU A 117 -4.80 -17.16 -4.63
C GLU A 117 -5.41 -18.51 -4.95
N ASP A 118 -6.51 -18.88 -4.30
CA ASP A 118 -7.20 -20.14 -4.55
C ASP A 118 -7.79 -20.23 -5.97
N SER A 119 -8.20 -19.09 -6.54
CA SER A 119 -8.67 -19.01 -7.93
C SER A 119 -7.53 -19.21 -8.92
N VAL A 120 -6.37 -18.60 -8.67
CA VAL A 120 -5.15 -18.82 -9.47
C VAL A 120 -4.68 -20.27 -9.39
N ILE A 121 -4.61 -20.83 -8.17
CA ILE A 121 -4.21 -22.24 -7.95
C ILE A 121 -5.12 -23.18 -8.73
N ARG A 122 -6.43 -22.98 -8.70
CA ARG A 122 -7.40 -23.79 -9.44
C ARG A 122 -7.26 -23.63 -10.95
N ARG A 123 -7.15 -22.39 -11.45
CA ARG A 123 -7.05 -22.09 -12.88
C ARG A 123 -5.86 -22.75 -13.55
N PHE A 124 -4.71 -22.76 -12.90
CA PHE A 124 -3.47 -23.32 -13.45
C PHE A 124 -3.12 -24.72 -12.93
N GLY A 125 -3.98 -25.34 -12.12
CA GLY A 125 -3.73 -26.66 -11.55
C GLY A 125 -2.46 -26.71 -10.68
N LEU A 126 -2.13 -25.60 -10.01
CA LEU A 126 -0.88 -25.46 -9.26
C LEU A 126 -0.81 -26.39 -8.06
N PHE A 127 -1.94 -26.88 -7.60
CA PHE A 127 -2.01 -27.86 -6.49
C PHE A 127 -1.19 -29.12 -6.81
N ALA A 128 -1.40 -29.69 -8.00
CA ALA A 128 -0.64 -30.85 -8.45
C ALA A 128 0.80 -30.50 -8.84
N ARG A 129 1.00 -29.33 -9.44
CA ARG A 129 2.31 -28.84 -9.91
C ARG A 129 3.29 -28.60 -8.75
N TYR A 130 2.80 -28.07 -7.63
CA TYR A 130 3.60 -27.84 -6.42
C TYR A 130 3.61 -29.05 -5.47
N ASN A 131 2.99 -30.15 -5.88
CA ASN A 131 2.85 -31.37 -5.05
C ASN A 131 2.31 -31.08 -3.64
N ALA A 132 1.35 -30.16 -3.55
CA ALA A 132 0.79 -29.72 -2.30
C ALA A 132 -0.27 -30.72 -1.81
N GLN A 133 -0.22 -31.08 -0.53
CA GLN A 133 -1.22 -31.96 0.09
C GLN A 133 -2.42 -31.19 0.67
N LYS A 134 -2.23 -29.90 0.97
CA LYS A 134 -3.23 -29.03 1.59
C LYS A 134 -3.30 -27.70 0.84
N GLN A 135 -4.47 -27.06 0.87
CA GLN A 135 -4.69 -25.76 0.22
C GLN A 135 -3.73 -24.67 0.76
N SER A 136 -3.47 -24.68 2.07
CA SER A 136 -2.49 -23.76 2.68
C SER A 136 -1.08 -23.96 2.13
N GLY A 137 -0.68 -25.21 1.86
CA GLY A 137 0.60 -25.54 1.25
C GLY A 137 0.70 -25.04 -0.19
N ALA A 138 -0.39 -25.17 -0.97
CA ALA A 138 -0.44 -24.66 -2.34
C ALA A 138 -0.32 -23.14 -2.39
N ARG A 139 -0.98 -22.42 -1.45
CA ARG A 139 -0.85 -20.95 -1.33
C ARG A 139 0.56 -20.53 -0.95
N ALA A 140 1.15 -21.13 0.07
CA ALA A 140 2.54 -20.86 0.47
C ALA A 140 3.53 -21.12 -0.69
N ALA A 141 3.30 -22.17 -1.50
CA ALA A 141 4.10 -22.42 -2.69
C ALA A 141 3.87 -21.38 -3.78
N LEU A 142 2.65 -20.91 -3.99
CA LEU A 142 2.35 -19.80 -4.92
C LEU A 142 3.05 -18.51 -4.46
N GLU A 143 2.98 -18.14 -3.19
CA GLU A 143 3.67 -16.98 -2.62
C GLU A 143 5.21 -17.08 -2.76
N ALA A 144 5.78 -18.29 -2.65
CA ALA A 144 7.20 -18.51 -2.85
C ALA A 144 7.64 -18.33 -4.32
N HIS A 145 6.74 -18.60 -5.28
CA HIS A 145 7.00 -18.51 -6.72
C HIS A 145 6.44 -17.24 -7.36
N SER A 146 5.63 -16.46 -6.66
CA SER A 146 5.08 -15.19 -7.13
C SER A 146 5.35 -14.08 -6.13
N LYS A 147 5.50 -12.84 -6.62
CA LYS A 147 5.72 -11.69 -5.77
C LYS A 147 4.89 -10.52 -6.28
N VAL A 148 4.13 -9.92 -5.38
CA VAL A 148 3.38 -8.69 -5.64
C VAL A 148 3.95 -7.59 -4.77
N VAL A 149 4.37 -6.49 -5.38
CA VAL A 149 5.07 -5.38 -4.71
C VAL A 149 4.46 -4.06 -5.15
N LEU A 150 4.22 -3.18 -4.20
CA LEU A 150 3.88 -1.78 -4.47
C LEU A 150 5.17 -0.96 -4.56
N GLY A 151 5.35 -0.25 -5.66
CA GLY A 151 6.48 0.66 -5.86
C GLY A 151 6.37 1.87 -4.93
N ALA A 152 7.39 2.09 -4.11
CA ALA A 152 7.38 3.14 -3.09
C ALA A 152 7.42 4.57 -3.68
N LYS A 153 7.88 4.73 -4.93
CA LYS A 153 8.06 6.03 -5.59
C LYS A 153 6.98 6.32 -6.62
N ASP A 154 6.55 5.31 -7.35
CA ASP A 154 5.65 5.42 -8.49
C ASP A 154 4.21 4.98 -8.17
N GLY A 155 4.01 4.30 -7.04
CA GLY A 155 2.71 3.79 -6.64
C GLY A 155 2.17 2.66 -7.54
N LEU A 156 2.99 2.14 -8.45
CA LEU A 156 2.61 1.06 -9.35
C LEU A 156 2.70 -0.29 -8.65
N ILE A 157 1.84 -1.22 -9.01
CA ILE A 157 1.88 -2.58 -8.50
C ILE A 157 2.60 -3.45 -9.52
N THR A 158 3.70 -4.05 -9.10
CA THR A 158 4.46 -5.00 -9.90
C THR A 158 4.10 -6.42 -9.47
N VAL A 159 3.62 -7.24 -10.41
CA VAL A 159 3.32 -8.65 -10.21
C VAL A 159 4.35 -9.48 -10.97
N THR A 160 5.02 -10.39 -10.27
CA THR A 160 6.00 -11.31 -10.86
C THR A 160 5.65 -12.74 -10.53
N ALA A 161 5.91 -13.66 -11.47
CA ALA A 161 5.88 -15.09 -11.20
C ALA A 161 7.08 -15.78 -11.83
N THR A 162 7.57 -16.79 -11.14
CA THR A 162 8.74 -17.56 -11.53
C THR A 162 8.35 -19.01 -11.79
N ASP A 163 8.69 -19.51 -12.98
CA ASP A 163 8.44 -20.88 -13.38
C ASP A 163 9.62 -21.45 -14.19
N ARG A 164 9.64 -22.77 -14.42
CA ARG A 164 10.63 -23.44 -15.27
C ARG A 164 10.40 -23.18 -16.76
N ASP A 165 9.15 -22.90 -17.13
CA ASP A 165 8.73 -22.59 -18.50
C ASP A 165 8.44 -21.07 -18.61
N PRO A 166 9.11 -20.34 -19.51
CA PRO A 166 8.91 -18.88 -19.68
C PRO A 166 7.46 -18.54 -20.07
N ASN A 167 6.80 -19.38 -20.87
CA ASN A 167 5.41 -19.16 -21.27
C ASN A 167 4.48 -19.30 -20.06
N LYS A 168 4.70 -20.34 -19.24
CA LYS A 168 3.93 -20.55 -18.01
C LYS A 168 4.11 -19.45 -16.98
N ALA A 169 5.32 -18.92 -16.85
CA ALA A 169 5.57 -17.76 -15.97
C ALA A 169 4.70 -16.56 -16.38
N ALA A 170 4.65 -16.23 -17.68
CA ALA A 170 3.83 -15.15 -18.21
C ALA A 170 2.31 -15.45 -18.07
N GLU A 171 1.88 -16.67 -18.38
CA GLU A 171 0.49 -17.10 -18.22
C GLU A 171 0.03 -16.99 -16.76
N ILE A 172 0.84 -17.38 -15.78
CA ILE A 172 0.51 -17.30 -14.35
C ILE A 172 0.36 -15.84 -13.94
N VAL A 173 1.27 -14.93 -14.35
CA VAL A 173 1.16 -13.51 -14.03
C VAL A 173 -0.11 -12.91 -14.61
N ASN A 174 -0.36 -13.12 -15.91
CA ASN A 174 -1.54 -12.59 -16.58
C ASN A 174 -2.84 -13.18 -15.98
N GLY A 175 -2.83 -14.47 -15.69
CA GLY A 175 -3.98 -15.12 -15.05
C GLY A 175 -4.20 -14.66 -13.60
N TYR A 176 -3.14 -14.32 -12.87
CA TYR A 176 -3.26 -13.76 -11.54
C TYR A 176 -3.95 -12.38 -11.59
N ILE A 177 -3.57 -11.56 -12.58
CA ILE A 177 -4.19 -10.27 -12.82
C ILE A 177 -5.67 -10.42 -13.23
N ASP A 178 -5.98 -11.39 -14.10
CA ASP A 178 -7.35 -11.65 -14.52
C ASP A 178 -8.26 -12.08 -13.35
N GLU A 179 -7.78 -13.02 -12.51
CA GLU A 179 -8.55 -13.45 -11.33
C GLU A 179 -8.70 -12.32 -10.32
N PHE A 180 -7.67 -11.50 -10.14
CA PHE A 180 -7.75 -10.32 -9.31
C PHE A 180 -8.75 -9.28 -9.86
N ARG A 181 -8.75 -9.04 -11.17
CA ARG A 181 -9.73 -8.15 -11.82
C ARG A 181 -11.17 -8.64 -11.64
N LYS A 182 -11.40 -9.95 -11.84
CA LYS A 182 -12.72 -10.55 -11.59
C LYS A 182 -13.15 -10.36 -10.14
N PHE A 183 -12.25 -10.60 -9.21
CA PHE A 183 -12.53 -10.45 -7.77
C PHE A 183 -12.88 -9.00 -7.41
N THR A 184 -12.06 -8.03 -7.84
CA THR A 184 -12.30 -6.61 -7.55
C THR A 184 -13.53 -6.06 -8.28
N SER A 185 -13.78 -6.49 -9.52
CA SER A 185 -14.97 -6.11 -10.27
C SER A 185 -16.25 -6.61 -9.58
N ASN A 186 -16.27 -7.86 -9.15
CA ASN A 186 -17.42 -8.40 -8.42
C ASN A 186 -17.66 -7.65 -7.09
N LEU A 187 -16.59 -7.33 -6.35
CA LEU A 187 -16.69 -6.58 -5.11
C LEU A 187 -17.24 -5.16 -5.34
N ALA A 188 -16.73 -4.48 -6.35
CA ALA A 188 -17.13 -3.13 -6.72
C ALA A 188 -18.59 -3.08 -7.22
N ILE A 189 -18.99 -4.01 -8.08
CA ILE A 189 -20.38 -4.12 -8.58
C ILE A 189 -21.34 -4.33 -7.40
N THR A 190 -20.96 -5.18 -6.42
CA THR A 190 -21.83 -5.45 -5.27
C THR A 190 -22.03 -4.20 -4.41
N GLU A 191 -20.99 -3.41 -4.15
CA GLU A 191 -21.05 -2.18 -3.38
C GLU A 191 -21.89 -1.10 -4.10
N ALA A 192 -21.62 -0.86 -5.37
CA ALA A 192 -22.36 0.12 -6.16
C ALA A 192 -23.83 -0.26 -6.31
N SER A 193 -24.11 -1.53 -6.52
CA SER A 193 -25.48 -2.04 -6.60
C SER A 193 -26.24 -1.85 -5.28
N GLN A 194 -25.61 -2.12 -4.15
CA GLN A 194 -26.21 -1.87 -2.83
C GLN A 194 -26.51 -0.38 -2.63
N ARG A 195 -25.59 0.50 -3.02
CA ARG A 195 -25.77 1.96 -2.95
C ARG A 195 -26.96 2.40 -3.83
N ARG A 196 -27.05 1.90 -5.07
CA ARG A 196 -28.16 2.21 -5.97
C ARG A 196 -29.49 1.75 -5.39
N ILE A 197 -29.57 0.51 -4.87
CA ILE A 197 -30.80 -0.03 -4.26
C ILE A 197 -31.22 0.81 -3.05
N PHE A 198 -30.27 1.20 -2.20
CA PHE A 198 -30.53 2.07 -1.05
C PHE A 198 -31.13 3.41 -1.48
N PHE A 199 -30.53 4.12 -2.42
CA PHE A 199 -31.07 5.40 -2.89
C PHE A 199 -32.40 5.24 -3.65
N GLN A 200 -32.60 4.13 -4.34
CA GLN A 200 -33.89 3.82 -4.96
C GLN A 200 -35.03 3.72 -3.93
N GLN A 201 -34.78 3.03 -2.83
CA GLN A 201 -35.76 2.91 -1.75
C GLN A 201 -36.03 4.27 -1.10
N GLN A 202 -34.98 5.04 -0.81
CA GLN A 202 -35.12 6.38 -0.24
C GLN A 202 -35.87 7.35 -1.20
N LEU A 203 -35.68 7.21 -2.51
CA LEU A 203 -36.39 8.02 -3.50
C LEU A 203 -37.89 7.70 -3.50
N LEU A 204 -38.26 6.42 -3.46
CA LEU A 204 -39.65 6.01 -3.38
C LEU A 204 -40.33 6.57 -2.13
N GLU A 205 -39.69 6.47 -0.97
CA GLU A 205 -40.18 7.02 0.29
C GLU A 205 -40.34 8.55 0.23
N ALA A 206 -39.35 9.26 -0.34
CA ALA A 206 -39.43 10.71 -0.50
C ALA A 206 -40.58 11.15 -1.42
N GLN A 207 -40.83 10.40 -2.51
CA GLN A 207 -41.92 10.66 -3.44
C GLN A 207 -43.30 10.40 -2.80
N GLU A 208 -43.43 9.36 -1.98
CA GLU A 208 -44.68 9.08 -1.24
C GLU A 208 -44.97 10.17 -0.19
N ASN A 209 -43.94 10.62 0.51
CA ASN A 209 -44.06 11.73 1.48
C ASN A 209 -44.44 13.05 0.76
N LEU A 210 -43.85 13.32 -0.42
CA LEU A 210 -44.19 14.48 -1.23
C LEU A 210 -45.68 14.43 -1.66
N ALA A 211 -46.15 13.31 -2.19
CA ALA A 211 -47.53 13.13 -2.61
C ALA A 211 -48.50 13.32 -1.43
N THR A 212 -48.11 12.85 -0.25
CA THR A 212 -48.89 13.02 0.99
C THR A 212 -48.96 14.50 1.40
N ALA A 213 -47.85 15.22 1.35
CA ALA A 213 -47.76 16.64 1.66
C ALA A 213 -48.56 17.50 0.67
N GLU A 214 -48.52 17.19 -0.64
CA GLU A 214 -49.28 17.86 -1.69
C GLU A 214 -50.80 17.68 -1.47
N ASN A 215 -51.24 16.46 -1.16
CA ASN A 215 -52.62 16.18 -0.88
C ASN A 215 -53.09 16.93 0.38
N ALA A 216 -52.25 17.00 1.44
CA ALA A 216 -52.57 17.76 2.65
C ALA A 216 -52.66 19.28 2.35
N LEU A 217 -51.75 19.82 1.55
CA LEU A 217 -51.81 21.22 1.10
C LEU A 217 -53.10 21.50 0.32
N LYS A 218 -53.42 20.65 -0.67
CA LYS A 218 -54.65 20.77 -1.46
C LYS A 218 -55.92 20.76 -0.60
N THR A 219 -55.99 19.90 0.42
CA THR A 219 -57.11 19.83 1.35
C THR A 219 -57.19 21.11 2.18
N THR A 220 -56.05 21.65 2.63
CA THR A 220 -56.01 22.91 3.37
C THR A 220 -56.42 24.10 2.50
N GLU A 221 -56.01 24.15 1.23
CA GLU A 221 -56.45 25.17 0.27
C GLU A 221 -57.95 25.16 0.05
N GLN A 222 -58.54 23.98 -0.07
CA GLN A 222 -59.99 23.82 -0.28
C GLN A 222 -60.82 24.24 0.97
N SER A 223 -60.26 24.06 2.16
CA SER A 223 -60.95 24.39 3.42
C SER A 223 -60.79 25.85 3.84
N THR A 224 -59.70 26.49 3.54
CA THR A 224 -59.34 27.83 3.99
C THR A 224 -59.52 28.95 2.96
N GLY A 225 -59.66 28.57 1.67
CA GLY A 225 -59.64 29.52 0.57
C GLY A 225 -58.22 29.94 0.20
N VAL A 226 -58.07 30.65 -0.94
CA VAL A 226 -56.76 31.06 -1.44
C VAL A 226 -56.20 32.15 -0.55
N LEU A 227 -55.19 31.83 0.27
CA LEU A 227 -54.43 32.79 1.07
C LEU A 227 -53.22 33.30 0.23
N GLN A 228 -53.17 34.61 0.06
CA GLN A 228 -51.97 35.26 -0.49
C GLN A 228 -50.93 35.38 0.63
N ILE A 229 -49.84 34.64 0.50
CA ILE A 229 -48.64 34.78 1.34
C ILE A 229 -47.80 35.89 0.74
N ASP A 230 -47.35 36.81 1.60
CA ASP A 230 -46.35 37.81 1.21
C ASP A 230 -45.07 37.17 0.60
N SER A 231 -44.53 37.77 -0.45
CA SER A 231 -43.36 37.27 -1.19
C SER A 231 -42.12 37.08 -0.30
N GLN A 232 -41.93 37.93 0.70
CA GLN A 232 -40.84 37.83 1.65
C GLN A 232 -40.98 36.63 2.57
N THR A 233 -42.18 36.40 3.09
CA THR A 233 -42.49 35.21 3.89
C THR A 233 -42.33 33.93 3.09
N ARG A 234 -42.79 33.89 1.84
CA ARG A 234 -42.56 32.74 0.93
C ARG A 234 -41.08 32.46 0.75
N ALA A 235 -40.25 33.47 0.45
CA ALA A 235 -38.81 33.28 0.26
C ALA A 235 -38.14 32.74 1.51
N LEU A 236 -38.53 33.16 2.70
CA LEU A 236 -37.98 32.63 3.96
C LEU A 236 -38.39 31.17 4.18
N ILE A 237 -39.64 30.81 3.88
CA ILE A 237 -40.15 29.44 3.98
C ILE A 237 -39.38 28.53 3.03
N GLU A 238 -39.19 28.96 1.78
CA GLU A 238 -38.46 28.20 0.78
C GLU A 238 -36.98 28.02 1.18
N ALA A 239 -36.32 29.06 1.69
CA ALA A 239 -34.95 28.99 2.16
C ALA A 239 -34.80 28.02 3.38
N ALA A 240 -35.69 28.11 4.37
CA ALA A 240 -35.68 27.23 5.54
C ALA A 240 -35.95 25.78 5.15
N ALA A 241 -36.99 25.53 4.31
CA ALA A 241 -37.32 24.20 3.82
C ALA A 241 -36.17 23.56 3.01
N SER A 242 -35.58 24.34 2.10
CA SER A 242 -34.43 23.91 1.31
C SER A 242 -33.24 23.54 2.20
N LEU A 243 -32.91 24.37 3.20
CA LEU A 243 -31.79 24.10 4.10
C LEU A 243 -32.03 22.85 4.98
N ARG A 244 -33.25 22.68 5.48
CA ARG A 244 -33.65 21.48 6.22
C ARG A 244 -33.57 20.22 5.33
N ALA A 245 -34.02 20.30 4.08
CA ALA A 245 -33.93 19.23 3.12
C ALA A 245 -32.45 18.84 2.83
N GLN A 246 -31.56 19.82 2.73
CA GLN A 246 -30.13 19.57 2.56
C GLN A 246 -29.53 18.86 3.79
N VAL A 247 -29.90 19.23 5.01
CA VAL A 247 -29.50 18.55 6.25
C VAL A 247 -29.90 17.08 6.20
N VAL A 248 -31.17 16.80 5.89
CA VAL A 248 -31.69 15.42 5.82
C VAL A 248 -31.02 14.64 4.67
N ALA A 249 -30.86 15.24 3.50
CA ALA A 249 -30.16 14.58 2.39
C ALA A 249 -28.70 14.19 2.76
N LYS A 250 -27.99 15.04 3.53
CA LYS A 250 -26.66 14.71 4.05
C LYS A 250 -26.69 13.60 5.12
N GLN A 251 -27.73 13.56 5.96
CA GLN A 251 -27.94 12.47 6.91
C GLN A 251 -28.18 11.13 6.17
N VAL A 252 -29.05 11.13 5.16
CA VAL A 252 -29.30 9.95 4.31
C VAL A 252 -28.03 9.51 3.59
N GLN A 253 -27.24 10.47 3.06
CA GLN A 253 -25.95 10.17 2.46
C GLN A 253 -24.99 9.50 3.44
N LEU A 254 -24.85 10.00 4.67
CA LEU A 254 -24.05 9.39 5.73
C LEU A 254 -24.53 7.99 6.10
N GLN A 255 -25.86 7.80 6.17
CA GLN A 255 -26.43 6.49 6.45
C GLN A 255 -26.12 5.48 5.33
N GLY A 256 -26.23 5.90 4.07
CA GLY A 256 -25.83 5.08 2.93
C GLY A 256 -24.37 4.71 2.96
N MET A 257 -23.50 5.65 3.34
CA MET A 257 -22.04 5.40 3.43
C MET A 257 -21.65 4.41 4.53
N ARG A 258 -22.41 4.35 5.64
CA ARG A 258 -22.17 3.39 6.74
C ARG A 258 -22.25 1.92 6.33
N SER A 259 -22.93 1.61 5.23
CA SER A 259 -23.01 0.23 4.74
C SER A 259 -21.70 -0.28 4.12
N TYR A 260 -20.82 0.62 3.69
CA TYR A 260 -19.60 0.26 2.96
C TYR A 260 -18.32 1.02 3.40
N ALA A 261 -18.45 2.07 4.20
CA ALA A 261 -17.34 2.89 4.67
C ALA A 261 -17.20 2.87 6.18
N THR A 262 -15.98 2.91 6.67
CA THR A 262 -15.66 3.07 8.09
C THR A 262 -15.76 4.53 8.52
N ASP A 263 -15.89 4.79 9.83
CA ASP A 263 -16.01 6.16 10.36
C ASP A 263 -14.81 7.07 10.05
N ASP A 264 -13.63 6.48 9.80
CA ASP A 264 -12.39 7.19 9.44
C ASP A 264 -12.26 7.46 7.93
N ASN A 265 -13.23 7.05 7.13
CA ASN A 265 -13.22 7.32 5.69
C ASN A 265 -13.25 8.84 5.43
N PRO A 266 -12.33 9.40 4.61
CA PRO A 266 -12.25 10.83 4.35
C PRO A 266 -13.57 11.44 3.87
N GLN A 267 -14.33 10.75 3.03
CA GLN A 267 -15.64 11.20 2.56
C GLN A 267 -16.69 11.23 3.69
N MET A 268 -16.64 10.25 4.60
CA MET A 268 -17.51 10.25 5.81
C MET A 268 -17.22 11.47 6.68
N VAL A 269 -15.94 11.76 6.92
CA VAL A 269 -15.51 12.91 7.72
C VAL A 269 -15.94 14.22 7.07
N GLU A 270 -15.72 14.38 5.76
CA GLU A 270 -16.11 15.56 4.99
C GLU A 270 -17.64 15.76 5.02
N THR A 271 -18.42 14.69 4.76
CA THR A 271 -19.89 14.76 4.76
C THR A 271 -20.42 15.12 6.16
N ARG A 272 -19.79 14.63 7.23
CA ARG A 272 -20.13 14.99 8.62
C ARG A 272 -19.83 16.45 8.92
N GLN A 273 -18.73 16.99 8.41
CA GLN A 273 -18.39 18.43 8.53
C GLN A 273 -19.42 19.30 7.77
N GLN A 274 -19.77 18.89 6.54
CA GLN A 274 -20.79 19.59 5.75
C GLN A 274 -22.15 19.57 6.46
N LEU A 275 -22.54 18.44 7.05
CA LEU A 275 -23.77 18.32 7.85
C LEU A 275 -23.77 19.28 9.03
N SER A 276 -22.69 19.32 9.79
CA SER A 276 -22.53 20.23 10.94
C SER A 276 -22.63 21.71 10.52
N ALA A 277 -22.04 22.08 9.39
CA ALA A 277 -22.13 23.44 8.84
C ALA A 277 -23.56 23.81 8.45
N LEU A 278 -24.28 22.90 7.77
CA LEU A 278 -25.70 23.10 7.39
C LEU A 278 -26.60 23.20 8.60
N GLN A 279 -26.38 22.38 9.64
CA GLN A 279 -27.13 22.46 10.91
C GLN A 279 -26.90 23.81 11.61
N SER A 280 -25.67 24.31 11.61
CA SER A 280 -25.36 25.62 12.16
C SER A 280 -26.05 26.77 11.38
N GLN A 281 -26.10 26.67 10.05
CA GLN A 281 -26.83 27.63 9.22
C GLN A 281 -28.35 27.58 9.49
N LEU A 282 -28.92 26.36 9.60
CA LEU A 282 -30.34 26.18 9.93
C LEU A 282 -30.66 26.81 11.28
N THR A 283 -29.85 26.55 12.30
CA THR A 283 -30.04 27.15 13.65
C THR A 283 -29.99 28.67 13.62
N LYS A 284 -29.07 29.26 12.84
CA LYS A 284 -29.00 30.73 12.68
C LYS A 284 -30.24 31.31 12.01
N LEU A 285 -30.82 30.59 11.06
CA LEU A 285 -31.97 31.03 10.29
C LEU A 285 -33.28 30.86 11.06
N THR A 286 -33.41 29.77 11.87
CA THR A 286 -34.64 29.45 12.59
C THR A 286 -34.65 29.88 14.06
N GLY A 287 -33.49 30.27 14.61
CA GLY A 287 -33.36 30.65 16.02
C GLY A 287 -33.56 29.48 17.02
N SER A 288 -33.73 28.25 16.51
CA SER A 288 -34.05 27.03 17.30
C SER A 288 -33.09 25.88 16.97
N SER A 289 -32.95 24.93 17.91
CA SER A 289 -32.19 23.70 17.67
C SER A 289 -32.76 22.89 16.49
N PRO A 290 -31.89 22.20 15.68
CA PRO A 290 -32.29 21.46 14.49
C PRO A 290 -33.32 20.34 14.72
N ASP A 291 -33.42 19.80 15.96
CA ASP A 291 -34.27 18.70 16.35
C ASP A 291 -35.62 19.15 16.90
N SER A 292 -35.81 20.42 17.12
CA SER A 292 -37.10 20.90 17.60
C SER A 292 -38.01 21.17 16.40
N ASP A 293 -39.17 20.55 16.42
CA ASP A 293 -40.34 20.83 15.55
C ASP A 293 -40.89 22.25 15.76
N SER A 294 -40.08 23.10 16.41
CA SER A 294 -40.46 24.46 16.79
C SER A 294 -40.65 25.30 15.54
N ASP A 295 -41.85 25.76 15.44
CA ASP A 295 -42.31 26.68 14.43
C ASP A 295 -41.35 27.86 14.27
N PHE A 296 -41.01 28.12 13.03
CA PHE A 296 -40.44 29.39 12.59
C PHE A 296 -41.24 30.52 13.27
N GLU A 297 -40.64 31.33 14.13
CA GLU A 297 -41.31 32.48 14.73
C GLU A 297 -41.63 33.50 13.65
N ILE A 298 -42.70 33.26 12.92
CA ILE A 298 -43.35 34.32 12.14
C ILE A 298 -43.92 35.32 13.16
N PRO A 299 -43.70 36.62 12.96
CA PRO A 299 -44.26 37.64 13.88
C PRO A 299 -45.74 37.37 14.12
N LYS A 300 -46.09 36.94 15.33
CA LYS A 300 -47.41 36.43 15.75
C LYS A 300 -48.57 37.46 15.66
N GLY A 301 -48.35 38.62 15.05
CA GLY A 301 -49.32 39.72 15.14
C GLY A 301 -50.29 39.91 13.99
N LYS A 302 -50.17 39.20 12.85
CA LYS A 302 -50.94 39.53 11.64
C LYS A 302 -51.50 38.34 10.83
N VAL A 303 -51.29 37.10 11.20
CA VAL A 303 -51.75 35.96 10.41
C VAL A 303 -52.86 35.17 11.15
N PRO A 304 -54.04 34.99 10.58
CA PRO A 304 -55.08 34.13 11.14
C PRO A 304 -54.60 32.68 11.29
N GLU A 305 -55.14 31.92 12.24
CA GLU A 305 -54.73 30.54 12.52
C GLU A 305 -54.80 29.63 11.27
N ALA A 306 -55.81 29.80 10.42
CA ALA A 306 -55.91 29.14 9.11
C ALA A 306 -54.75 29.49 8.15
N GLY A 307 -54.22 30.70 8.23
CA GLY A 307 -53.03 31.11 7.45
C GLY A 307 -51.75 30.44 7.93
N MET A 308 -51.62 30.22 9.21
CA MET A 308 -50.45 29.50 9.79
C MET A 308 -50.43 28.05 9.37
N GLU A 309 -51.62 27.37 9.34
CA GLU A 309 -51.70 26.00 8.86
C GLU A 309 -51.32 25.88 7.38
N TYR A 310 -51.83 26.80 6.54
CA TYR A 310 -51.45 26.85 5.11
C TYR A 310 -49.93 27.03 4.93
N ILE A 311 -49.32 27.94 5.69
CA ILE A 311 -47.84 28.17 5.64
C ILE A 311 -47.08 26.90 6.01
N ARG A 312 -47.53 26.16 7.04
CA ARG A 312 -46.91 24.88 7.40
C ARG A 312 -46.99 23.85 6.28
N LYS A 313 -48.13 23.72 5.62
CA LYS A 313 -48.31 22.78 4.50
C LYS A 313 -47.47 23.17 3.28
N VAL A 314 -47.39 24.45 2.93
CA VAL A 314 -46.51 24.93 1.86
C VAL A 314 -45.06 24.62 2.17
N ARG A 315 -44.63 24.83 3.42
CA ARG A 315 -43.26 24.51 3.87
C ARG A 315 -43.00 22.99 3.72
N ASP A 316 -43.94 22.15 4.13
CA ASP A 316 -43.79 20.70 4.10
C ASP A 316 -43.71 20.20 2.64
N VAL A 317 -44.55 20.70 1.74
CA VAL A 317 -44.43 20.40 0.30
C VAL A 317 -43.06 20.79 -0.24
N LYS A 318 -42.60 22.04 0.03
CA LYS A 318 -41.31 22.50 -0.47
C LYS A 318 -40.13 21.73 0.09
N TYR A 319 -40.25 21.30 1.35
CA TYR A 319 -39.27 20.43 2.00
C TYR A 319 -39.17 19.06 1.32
N PHE A 320 -40.31 18.36 1.12
CA PHE A 320 -40.34 17.04 0.50
C PHE A 320 -40.02 17.09 -0.99
N GLU A 321 -40.39 18.14 -1.72
CA GLU A 321 -39.96 18.40 -3.10
C GLU A 321 -38.44 18.45 -3.20
N THR A 322 -37.82 19.27 -2.35
CA THR A 322 -36.36 19.44 -2.33
C THR A 322 -35.63 18.16 -1.96
N ILE A 323 -36.14 17.39 -0.97
CA ILE A 323 -35.58 16.08 -0.61
C ILE A 323 -35.66 15.12 -1.79
N SER A 324 -36.83 15.01 -2.43
CA SER A 324 -37.04 14.12 -3.56
C SER A 324 -36.05 14.43 -4.68
N ASP A 325 -35.84 15.71 -5.01
CA ASP A 325 -34.88 16.15 -6.01
C ASP A 325 -33.42 15.82 -5.64
N LEU A 326 -33.05 16.02 -4.38
CA LEU A 326 -31.70 15.73 -3.90
C LEU A 326 -31.40 14.21 -3.90
N ILE A 327 -32.37 13.40 -3.46
CA ILE A 327 -32.24 11.94 -3.44
C ILE A 327 -32.25 11.39 -4.87
N ALA A 328 -33.09 11.94 -5.78
CA ALA A 328 -33.09 11.58 -7.19
C ALA A 328 -31.71 11.80 -7.83
N LYS A 329 -31.05 12.92 -7.54
CA LYS A 329 -29.67 13.16 -8.00
C LYS A 329 -28.69 12.15 -7.43
N GLN A 330 -28.80 11.77 -6.15
CA GLN A 330 -27.96 10.73 -5.55
C GLN A 330 -28.21 9.35 -6.19
N PHE A 331 -29.47 9.01 -6.46
CA PHE A 331 -29.81 7.78 -7.17
C PHE A 331 -29.23 7.74 -8.58
N GLU A 332 -29.34 8.81 -9.37
CA GLU A 332 -28.73 8.86 -10.71
C GLU A 332 -27.20 8.77 -10.64
N MET A 333 -26.54 9.42 -9.67
CA MET A 333 -25.10 9.26 -9.47
C MET A 333 -24.74 7.81 -9.10
N ALA A 334 -25.48 7.18 -8.20
CA ALA A 334 -25.23 5.79 -7.81
C ALA A 334 -25.42 4.81 -8.99
N LYS A 335 -26.38 5.09 -9.89
CA LYS A 335 -26.63 4.35 -11.11
C LYS A 335 -25.49 4.51 -12.14
N LEU A 336 -24.94 5.72 -12.27
CA LEU A 336 -23.77 5.99 -13.09
C LEU A 336 -22.53 5.29 -12.51
N ASP A 337 -22.33 5.34 -11.20
CA ASP A 337 -21.23 4.65 -10.51
C ASP A 337 -21.30 3.14 -10.77
N GLU A 338 -22.49 2.51 -10.64
CA GLU A 338 -22.69 1.09 -10.94
C GLU A 338 -22.30 0.76 -12.40
N ALA A 339 -22.65 1.63 -13.35
CA ALA A 339 -22.30 1.45 -14.75
C ALA A 339 -20.80 1.63 -15.04
N HIS A 340 -20.10 2.49 -14.30
CA HIS A 340 -18.68 2.79 -14.50
C HIS A 340 -17.73 1.87 -13.74
N GLN A 341 -18.15 1.19 -12.69
CA GLN A 341 -17.28 0.38 -11.81
C GLN A 341 -16.74 -0.91 -12.46
N GLY A 342 -17.00 -1.15 -13.75
CA GLY A 342 -16.35 -2.23 -14.52
C GLY A 342 -14.88 -1.99 -14.88
N THR A 343 -14.33 -0.79 -14.67
CA THR A 343 -12.98 -0.40 -15.11
C THR A 343 -11.98 -0.30 -13.95
N GLY A 344 -11.82 -1.39 -13.18
CA GLY A 344 -10.94 -1.44 -12.03
C GLY A 344 -9.47 -1.08 -12.32
N ILE A 345 -8.54 -2.02 -12.13
CA ILE A 345 -7.10 -1.83 -12.31
C ILE A 345 -6.73 -1.77 -13.80
N GLN A 346 -5.92 -0.78 -14.17
CA GLN A 346 -5.35 -0.66 -15.52
C GLN A 346 -4.04 -1.44 -15.60
N VAL A 347 -3.88 -2.29 -16.62
CA VAL A 347 -2.61 -2.95 -16.93
C VAL A 347 -1.78 -2.00 -17.78
N VAL A 348 -0.64 -1.57 -17.22
CA VAL A 348 0.35 -0.75 -17.93
C VAL A 348 1.14 -1.63 -18.88
N ASP A 349 1.70 -2.73 -18.33
CA ASP A 349 2.47 -3.70 -19.10
C ASP A 349 1.94 -5.11 -18.85
N ILE A 350 1.63 -5.83 -19.92
CA ILE A 350 1.23 -7.23 -19.88
C ILE A 350 2.48 -8.10 -19.71
N ALA A 351 2.40 -9.17 -18.92
CA ALA A 351 3.50 -10.09 -18.79
C ALA A 351 3.75 -10.83 -20.11
N VAL A 352 4.98 -10.73 -20.60
CA VAL A 352 5.48 -11.46 -21.76
C VAL A 352 6.48 -12.54 -21.32
N PRO A 353 6.63 -13.65 -22.08
CA PRO A 353 7.63 -14.65 -21.78
C PRO A 353 9.03 -14.02 -21.74
N PRO A 354 9.81 -14.20 -20.67
CA PRO A 354 11.13 -13.61 -20.57
C PRO A 354 12.15 -14.33 -21.47
N ASP A 355 12.96 -13.56 -22.19
CA ASP A 355 14.03 -14.07 -23.07
C ASP A 355 15.20 -14.69 -22.30
N GLY A 356 15.41 -14.23 -21.05
CA GLY A 356 16.53 -14.62 -20.21
C GLY A 356 16.13 -15.40 -18.96
N ARG A 357 17.05 -16.25 -18.48
CA ARG A 357 16.88 -16.98 -17.22
C ARG A 357 17.09 -16.06 -16.03
N SER A 358 16.23 -16.13 -15.04
CA SER A 358 16.33 -15.35 -13.81
C SER A 358 17.27 -16.02 -12.80
N PHE A 359 17.23 -17.36 -12.73
CA PHE A 359 18.06 -18.15 -11.80
C PHE A 359 18.40 -19.53 -12.40
N PRO A 360 19.61 -20.09 -12.15
CA PRO A 360 20.79 -19.41 -11.62
C PRO A 360 21.46 -18.50 -12.68
N LYS A 361 22.05 -17.38 -12.26
CA LYS A 361 22.88 -16.53 -13.12
C LYS A 361 24.24 -17.22 -13.31
N ARG A 362 24.33 -18.15 -14.27
CA ARG A 362 25.46 -19.09 -14.46
C ARG A 362 26.81 -18.39 -14.48
N THR A 363 26.96 -17.36 -15.28
CA THR A 363 28.22 -16.61 -15.41
C THR A 363 28.61 -15.94 -14.08
N THR A 364 27.70 -15.26 -13.43
CA THR A 364 27.97 -14.57 -12.15
C THR A 364 28.33 -15.56 -11.05
N THR A 365 27.62 -16.70 -10.97
CA THR A 365 27.88 -17.74 -9.94
C THR A 365 29.24 -18.40 -10.14
N VAL A 366 29.62 -18.71 -11.37
CA VAL A 366 30.93 -19.30 -11.67
C VAL A 366 32.07 -18.31 -11.40
N ILE A 367 31.91 -17.05 -11.79
CA ILE A 367 32.94 -16.01 -11.53
C ILE A 367 33.09 -15.81 -10.00
N LEU A 368 31.98 -15.74 -9.26
CA LEU A 368 32.05 -15.60 -7.81
C LEU A 368 32.73 -16.81 -7.15
N ALA A 369 32.40 -18.02 -7.58
CA ALA A 369 33.02 -19.24 -7.08
C ALA A 369 34.52 -19.30 -7.38
N PHE A 370 34.93 -18.84 -8.57
CA PHE A 370 36.32 -18.72 -8.94
C PHE A 370 37.08 -17.73 -8.02
N LEU A 371 36.54 -16.54 -7.77
CA LEU A 371 37.16 -15.54 -6.90
C LEU A 371 37.28 -16.06 -5.46
N VAL A 372 36.22 -16.67 -4.93
CA VAL A 372 36.21 -17.23 -3.54
C VAL A 372 37.23 -18.38 -3.43
N SER A 373 37.27 -19.29 -4.42
CA SER A 373 38.20 -20.41 -4.39
C SER A 373 39.67 -19.95 -4.56
N PHE A 374 39.92 -18.88 -5.33
CA PHE A 374 41.23 -18.27 -5.46
C PHE A 374 41.70 -17.69 -4.12
N ILE A 375 40.85 -16.90 -3.44
CA ILE A 375 41.17 -16.34 -2.11
C ILE A 375 41.44 -17.46 -1.11
N LEU A 376 40.57 -18.50 -1.05
CA LEU A 376 40.77 -19.63 -0.17
C LEU A 376 42.06 -20.40 -0.44
N SER A 377 42.45 -20.59 -1.72
CA SER A 377 43.69 -21.28 -2.07
C SER A 377 44.93 -20.46 -1.66
N CYS A 378 44.86 -19.12 -1.80
CA CYS A 378 45.94 -18.23 -1.37
C CYS A 378 46.06 -18.25 0.18
N THR A 379 44.98 -18.12 0.92
CA THR A 379 44.97 -18.20 2.39
C THR A 379 45.48 -19.55 2.89
N TRP A 380 45.09 -20.64 2.24
CA TRP A 380 45.64 -21.97 2.55
C TRP A 380 47.14 -22.08 2.33
N CYS A 381 47.69 -21.50 1.22
CA CYS A 381 49.09 -21.47 0.95
C CYS A 381 49.88 -20.71 2.02
N PHE A 382 49.36 -19.58 2.50
CA PHE A 382 49.99 -18.85 3.59
C PHE A 382 49.97 -19.61 4.91
N LEU A 383 48.81 -20.23 5.24
CA LEU A 383 48.66 -21.03 6.47
C LEU A 383 49.62 -22.22 6.43
N ALA A 384 49.67 -22.95 5.32
CA ALA A 384 50.56 -24.10 5.15
C ALA A 384 52.05 -23.71 5.22
N HIS A 385 52.42 -22.55 4.63
CA HIS A 385 53.79 -22.03 4.73
C HIS A 385 54.13 -21.62 6.17
N GLY A 386 53.17 -20.97 6.88
CA GLY A 386 53.31 -20.64 8.31
C GLY A 386 53.53 -21.86 9.16
N LEU A 387 52.72 -22.91 8.96
CA LEU A 387 52.85 -24.17 9.67
C LEU A 387 54.17 -24.92 9.39
N GLU A 388 54.64 -24.96 8.11
CA GLU A 388 55.92 -25.50 7.76
C GLU A 388 57.09 -24.78 8.47
N LYS A 389 57.03 -23.45 8.54
CA LYS A 389 58.03 -22.62 9.21
C LYS A 389 58.06 -22.87 10.74
N ILE A 390 56.89 -22.97 11.36
CA ILE A 390 56.72 -23.31 12.77
C ILE A 390 57.34 -24.69 13.09
N HIS A 391 57.20 -25.65 12.16
CA HIS A 391 57.67 -27.02 12.37
C HIS A 391 59.20 -27.16 12.18
N HIS A 392 59.84 -26.20 11.47
CA HIS A 392 61.29 -26.20 11.26
C HIS A 392 62.09 -25.29 12.20
N ASP A 393 61.40 -24.54 13.05
CA ASP A 393 62.02 -23.60 13.98
C ASP A 393 61.97 -24.15 15.43
N PRO A 394 63.12 -24.64 15.99
CA PRO A 394 63.12 -25.31 17.29
C PRO A 394 62.71 -24.41 18.47
N GLU A 395 62.90 -23.06 18.33
CA GLU A 395 62.44 -22.12 19.36
C GLU A 395 60.93 -21.97 19.43
N THR A 396 60.21 -22.04 18.29
CA THR A 396 58.78 -21.96 18.27
C THR A 396 58.10 -23.23 18.73
N LEU A 397 58.67 -24.40 18.53
CA LEU A 397 58.20 -25.68 19.09
C LEU A 397 58.21 -25.68 20.62
N SER A 398 59.25 -25.18 21.23
CA SER A 398 59.36 -25.09 22.70
C SER A 398 58.35 -24.15 23.33
N ARG A 399 58.00 -23.06 22.63
CA ARG A 399 56.89 -22.12 23.05
C ARG A 399 55.48 -22.73 22.90
N ILE A 400 55.27 -23.54 21.89
CA ILE A 400 53.97 -24.24 21.69
C ILE A 400 53.80 -25.36 22.75
N GLU A 401 54.87 -26.07 23.09
CA GLU A 401 54.83 -27.07 24.16
C GLU A 401 54.59 -26.43 25.51
N SER A 402 55.20 -25.29 25.81
CA SER A 402 54.92 -24.54 27.04
C SER A 402 53.49 -24.02 27.09
N PHE A 403 52.94 -23.56 25.99
CA PHE A 403 51.55 -23.12 25.87
C PHE A 403 50.56 -24.30 26.08
N LYS A 404 50.85 -25.46 25.47
CA LYS A 404 50.06 -26.70 25.68
C LYS A 404 50.12 -27.19 27.14
N ALA A 405 51.25 -27.04 27.78
CA ALA A 405 51.42 -27.42 29.19
C ALA A 405 50.57 -26.53 30.12
N THR A 406 50.49 -25.23 29.81
CA THR A 406 49.67 -24.26 30.58
C THR A 406 48.17 -24.47 30.44
N PHE A 407 47.69 -25.02 29.30
CA PHE A 407 46.26 -25.33 29.07
C PHE A 407 45.85 -26.73 29.60
N ARG A 408 46.81 -27.56 30.06
CA ARG A 408 46.56 -28.92 30.52
C ARG A 408 46.67 -29.04 32.05
N SER A 409 47.00 -27.91 32.69
CA SER A 409 46.95 -27.69 34.16
C SER A 409 45.65 -26.90 34.50
#